data_a3cee64ffdad50fe2fada887fb285fbc
#
_entry.id   a3cee64ffdad50fe2fada887fb285fbc
#
_cell.length_a   1.000
_cell.length_b   1.000
_cell.length_c   1.000
_cell.angle_alpha   90.00
_cell.angle_beta   90.00
_cell.angle_gamma   90.00
#
_symmetry.space_group_name_H-M   'P 1'
#
loop_
_entity.id
_entity.type
_entity.pdbx_description
1 polymer ?
#
loop_
_entity_poly.entity_id
_entity_poly.type
_entity_poly.pdbx_seq_one_letter_code
_entity_poly.pdbx_strand_id
1 'polypeptide(L)'
;MRQIFSAILIALGLVLLGFGAWDLLVPRARFVNSNPPPGGMINEVPSVVTVNFSNKLHSDSKIDVTSTVELLPSGEKEFLNGGSVVMNSEIDPTDQSGQTLRAHLRPGLHRGLYYIHWTTKTAGWRTVTNGETSFGVGMSVPEHVTKSMGGPIRERNYDYRGRRAALLGGIVLLALALLLKFKH
;
A
#
# COMPACT_ATOMS: atom_id res chain seq x y z
N MET A 1 -32.34 -6.12 -35.82
CA MET A 1 -31.37 -5.11 -35.36
C MET A 1 -31.34 -4.93 -33.82
N ARG A 2 -32.49 -4.73 -33.16
CA ARG A 2 -32.59 -4.47 -31.71
C ARG A 2 -32.05 -5.61 -30.82
N GLN A 3 -32.35 -6.89 -31.18
CA GLN A 3 -31.84 -8.05 -30.44
C GLN A 3 -30.33 -8.19 -30.54
N ILE A 4 -29.73 -7.91 -31.68
CA ILE A 4 -28.27 -7.92 -31.87
C ILE A 4 -27.61 -6.81 -31.01
N PHE A 5 -28.21 -5.62 -30.99
CA PHE A 5 -27.72 -4.51 -30.20
C PHE A 5 -27.77 -4.81 -28.68
N SER A 6 -28.88 -5.40 -28.19
CA SER A 6 -28.99 -5.83 -26.79
C SER A 6 -27.97 -6.91 -26.46
N ALA A 7 -27.70 -7.88 -27.33
CA ALA A 7 -26.70 -8.91 -27.11
C ALA A 7 -25.27 -8.33 -27.02
N ILE A 8 -24.94 -7.35 -27.86
CA ILE A 8 -23.65 -6.64 -27.82
C ILE A 8 -23.50 -5.90 -26.49
N LEU A 9 -24.54 -5.19 -26.03
CA LEU A 9 -24.49 -4.48 -24.75
C LEU A 9 -24.31 -5.44 -23.56
N ILE A 10 -24.96 -6.58 -23.56
CA ILE A 10 -24.81 -7.63 -22.55
C ILE A 10 -23.36 -8.14 -22.54
N ALA A 11 -22.82 -8.49 -23.70
CA ALA A 11 -21.48 -9.01 -23.82
C ALA A 11 -20.43 -7.98 -23.30
N LEU A 12 -20.55 -6.71 -23.72
CA LEU A 12 -19.67 -5.64 -23.29
C LEU A 12 -19.80 -5.37 -21.78
N GLY A 13 -21.03 -5.38 -21.25
CA GLY A 13 -21.29 -5.23 -19.83
C GLY A 13 -20.65 -6.34 -18.99
N LEU A 14 -20.74 -7.59 -19.43
CA LEU A 14 -20.11 -8.75 -18.76
C LEU A 14 -18.59 -8.66 -18.79
N VAL A 15 -17.98 -8.23 -19.91
CA VAL A 15 -16.53 -8.02 -20.01
C VAL A 15 -16.07 -6.94 -19.04
N LEU A 16 -16.77 -5.81 -18.98
CA LEU A 16 -16.43 -4.72 -18.05
C LEU A 16 -16.63 -5.13 -16.59
N LEU A 17 -17.69 -5.90 -16.28
CA LEU A 17 -17.89 -6.44 -14.93
C LEU A 17 -16.78 -7.41 -14.54
N GLY A 18 -16.41 -8.32 -15.43
CA GLY A 18 -15.29 -9.26 -15.19
C GLY A 18 -13.98 -8.53 -14.91
N PHE A 19 -13.66 -7.52 -15.73
CA PHE A 19 -12.47 -6.70 -15.54
C PHE A 19 -12.52 -5.89 -14.23
N GLY A 20 -13.67 -5.30 -13.90
CA GLY A 20 -13.83 -4.53 -12.66
C GLY A 20 -13.84 -5.40 -11.40
N ALA A 21 -14.47 -6.59 -11.46
CA ALA A 21 -14.54 -7.54 -10.36
C ALA A 21 -13.20 -8.27 -10.11
N TRP A 22 -12.31 -8.31 -11.11
CA TRP A 22 -10.99 -8.92 -10.98
C TRP A 22 -10.25 -8.46 -9.72
N ASP A 23 -10.33 -7.16 -9.39
CA ASP A 23 -9.70 -6.58 -8.22
C ASP A 23 -10.24 -7.08 -6.88
N LEU A 24 -11.49 -7.54 -6.85
CA LEU A 24 -12.13 -8.12 -5.66
C LEU A 24 -11.68 -9.56 -5.43
N LEU A 25 -11.31 -10.25 -6.52
CA LEU A 25 -10.94 -11.67 -6.52
C LEU A 25 -9.43 -11.89 -6.36
N VAL A 26 -8.61 -10.90 -6.77
CA VAL A 26 -7.15 -11.03 -6.74
C VAL A 26 -6.60 -10.65 -5.36
N PRO A 27 -5.91 -11.56 -4.67
CA PRO A 27 -5.29 -11.29 -3.38
C PRO A 27 -4.27 -10.15 -3.47
N ARG A 28 -4.27 -9.27 -2.49
CA ARG A 28 -3.29 -8.18 -2.33
C ARG A 28 -2.67 -8.23 -0.95
N ALA A 29 -1.38 -8.03 -0.89
CA ALA A 29 -0.67 -7.86 0.36
C ALA A 29 -0.99 -6.46 0.92
N ARG A 30 -1.94 -6.39 1.85
CA ARG A 30 -2.32 -5.16 2.56
C ARG A 30 -1.53 -5.06 3.85
N PHE A 31 -1.22 -3.84 4.25
CA PHE A 31 -0.62 -3.56 5.54
C PHE A 31 -1.51 -4.08 6.68
N VAL A 32 -0.89 -4.73 7.65
CA VAL A 32 -1.54 -5.21 8.88
C VAL A 32 -1.01 -4.45 10.09
N ASN A 33 0.29 -4.50 10.31
CA ASN A 33 0.97 -3.76 11.36
C ASN A 33 2.46 -3.57 11.04
N SER A 34 3.15 -2.76 11.84
CA SER A 34 4.60 -2.59 11.79
C SER A 34 5.21 -2.45 13.17
N ASN A 35 6.50 -2.69 13.24
CA ASN A 35 7.31 -2.35 14.39
C ASN A 35 8.54 -1.54 13.89
N PRO A 36 8.63 -0.25 14.22
CA PRO A 36 7.76 0.55 15.11
C PRO A 36 6.32 0.72 14.59
N PRO A 37 5.34 0.99 15.51
CA PRO A 37 3.95 1.17 15.13
C PRO A 37 3.73 2.46 14.34
N PRO A 38 2.71 2.50 13.44
CA PRO A 38 2.38 3.68 12.65
C PRO A 38 2.08 4.91 13.49
N GLY A 39 2.74 6.04 13.21
CA GLY A 39 2.60 7.27 13.97
C GLY A 39 3.15 7.20 15.39
N GLY A 40 3.76 6.07 15.78
CA GLY A 40 4.27 5.84 17.12
C GLY A 40 5.55 6.63 17.43
N MET A 41 5.79 6.80 18.72
CA MET A 41 7.05 7.32 19.25
C MET A 41 7.79 6.20 19.99
N ILE A 42 9.09 6.07 19.73
CA ILE A 42 9.99 5.16 20.43
C ILE A 42 11.20 5.96 20.98
N ASN A 43 11.89 5.40 21.96
CA ASN A 43 12.98 6.13 22.62
C ASN A 43 14.33 5.97 21.92
N GLU A 44 14.54 4.85 21.24
CA GLU A 44 15.82 4.50 20.61
C GLU A 44 15.59 4.07 19.15
N VAL A 45 16.59 4.33 18.30
CA VAL A 45 16.52 3.86 16.91
C VAL A 45 16.61 2.35 16.89
N PRO A 46 15.64 1.65 16.27
CA PRO A 46 15.67 0.20 16.20
C PRO A 46 16.74 -0.24 15.18
N SER A 47 17.41 -1.36 15.42
CA SER A 47 18.31 -1.96 14.44
C SER A 47 17.54 -2.61 13.26
N VAL A 48 16.28 -2.98 13.50
CA VAL A 48 15.40 -3.64 12.52
C VAL A 48 14.02 -3.01 12.55
N VAL A 49 13.49 -2.74 11.38
CA VAL A 49 12.09 -2.35 11.17
C VAL A 49 11.37 -3.52 10.49
N THR A 50 10.17 -3.86 10.96
CA THR A 50 9.33 -4.90 10.36
C THR A 50 7.98 -4.38 9.94
N VAL A 51 7.44 -4.91 8.83
CA VAL A 51 6.08 -4.62 8.37
C VAL A 51 5.40 -5.93 7.98
N ASN A 52 4.24 -6.19 8.57
CA ASN A 52 3.43 -7.38 8.33
C ASN A 52 2.31 -7.09 7.35
N PHE A 53 2.04 -8.04 6.47
CA PHE A 53 1.03 -7.95 5.41
C PHE A 53 0.02 -9.11 5.50
N SER A 54 -1.16 -8.90 4.89
CA SER A 54 -2.27 -9.86 4.94
C SER A 54 -2.09 -11.10 4.06
N ASN A 55 -1.13 -11.08 3.14
CA ASN A 55 -0.89 -12.15 2.17
C ASN A 55 0.60 -12.41 1.99
N LYS A 56 0.92 -13.65 1.58
CA LYS A 56 2.29 -14.07 1.28
C LYS A 56 2.91 -13.18 0.20
N LEU A 57 4.15 -12.76 0.46
CA LEU A 57 4.91 -11.84 -0.38
C LEU A 57 5.73 -12.59 -1.43
N HIS A 58 5.91 -11.96 -2.59
CA HIS A 58 6.87 -12.36 -3.60
C HIS A 58 8.26 -11.80 -3.23
N SER A 59 9.32 -12.48 -3.66
CA SER A 59 10.72 -12.10 -3.38
C SER A 59 11.12 -10.69 -3.81
N ASP A 60 10.42 -10.10 -4.79
CA ASP A 60 10.65 -8.71 -5.24
C ASP A 60 10.05 -7.65 -4.29
N SER A 61 9.37 -8.08 -3.23
CA SER A 61 8.84 -7.15 -2.23
C SER A 61 9.97 -6.55 -1.42
N LYS A 62 9.89 -5.25 -1.15
CA LYS A 62 10.92 -4.53 -0.42
C LYS A 62 10.34 -3.43 0.46
N ILE A 63 11.09 -3.09 1.47
CA ILE A 63 10.85 -1.98 2.39
C ILE A 63 12.06 -1.06 2.35
N ASP A 64 11.83 0.23 2.39
CA ASP A 64 12.83 1.26 2.56
C ASP A 64 12.48 2.14 3.76
N VAL A 65 13.48 2.66 4.44
CA VAL A 65 13.31 3.59 5.55
C VAL A 65 14.15 4.82 5.27
N THR A 66 13.52 5.99 5.37
CA THR A 66 14.19 7.27 5.15
C THR A 66 14.10 8.13 6.41
N SER A 67 15.15 8.88 6.71
CA SER A 67 15.14 9.89 7.77
C SER A 67 15.01 11.27 7.13
N THR A 68 14.06 12.07 7.59
CA THR A 68 13.80 13.41 7.05
C THR A 68 14.05 14.54 8.07
N VAL A 69 14.03 14.21 9.34
CA VAL A 69 14.28 15.16 10.43
C VAL A 69 15.14 14.48 11.46
N GLU A 70 16.27 15.12 11.80
CA GLU A 70 17.13 14.73 12.89
C GLU A 70 16.89 15.63 14.10
N LEU A 71 16.82 15.03 15.29
CA LEU A 71 16.76 15.75 16.56
C LEU A 71 18.16 15.85 17.12
N LEU A 72 18.76 17.04 17.07
CA LEU A 72 20.08 17.31 17.59
C LEU A 72 20.11 17.19 19.12
N PRO A 73 21.29 16.97 19.73
CA PRO A 73 21.47 16.97 21.21
C PRO A 73 20.99 18.25 21.86
N SER A 74 21.05 19.39 21.16
CA SER A 74 20.53 20.69 21.60
C SER A 74 18.99 20.74 21.70
N GLY A 75 18.28 19.74 21.14
CA GLY A 75 16.83 19.74 20.99
C GLY A 75 16.32 20.43 19.71
N GLU A 76 17.22 21.00 18.92
CA GLU A 76 16.89 21.57 17.61
C GLU A 76 16.62 20.48 16.58
N LYS A 77 15.86 20.82 15.54
CA LYS A 77 15.51 19.92 14.43
C LYS A 77 16.31 20.31 13.18
N GLU A 78 17.02 19.35 12.63
CA GLU A 78 17.68 19.50 11.34
C GLU A 78 16.88 18.73 10.27
N PHE A 79 16.61 19.40 9.13
CA PHE A 79 15.94 18.77 8.00
C PHE A 79 16.98 18.10 7.11
N LEU A 80 16.83 16.78 6.94
CA LEU A 80 17.70 15.97 6.11
C LEU A 80 17.12 15.78 4.71
N ASN A 81 17.98 15.49 3.75
CA ASN A 81 17.57 15.23 2.35
C ASN A 81 16.87 13.88 2.13
N GLY A 82 16.39 13.21 3.18
CA GLY A 82 15.56 12.02 3.08
C GLY A 82 16.23 10.79 2.45
N GLY A 83 17.52 10.61 2.66
CA GLY A 83 18.25 9.44 2.16
C GLY A 83 17.83 8.14 2.83
N SER A 84 17.90 7.02 2.07
CA SER A 84 17.68 5.68 2.62
C SER A 84 18.68 5.36 3.72
N VAL A 85 18.18 4.86 4.84
CA VAL A 85 18.98 4.42 5.99
C VAL A 85 19.02 2.89 6.10
N VAL A 86 18.51 2.18 5.12
CA VAL A 86 18.45 0.72 5.07
C VAL A 86 19.76 0.15 4.52
N MET A 87 20.29 -0.87 5.18
CA MET A 87 21.42 -1.69 4.69
C MET A 87 20.91 -2.86 3.85
N ASN A 88 19.87 -3.53 4.33
CA ASN A 88 19.29 -4.70 3.68
C ASN A 88 17.78 -4.74 3.96
N SER A 89 17.02 -5.17 2.95
CA SER A 89 15.58 -5.37 3.03
C SER A 89 15.23 -6.73 2.43
N GLU A 90 14.51 -7.56 3.19
CA GLU A 90 14.17 -8.92 2.80
C GLU A 90 12.83 -9.36 3.40
N ILE A 91 12.27 -10.46 2.89
CA ILE A 91 11.21 -11.19 3.57
C ILE A 91 11.84 -11.86 4.78
N ASP A 92 11.22 -11.70 5.95
CA ASP A 92 11.74 -12.26 7.20
C ASP A 92 11.86 -13.79 7.08
N PRO A 93 13.08 -14.35 7.12
CA PRO A 93 13.29 -15.79 6.99
C PRO A 93 12.76 -16.58 8.19
N THR A 94 12.47 -15.92 9.30
CA THR A 94 11.86 -16.57 10.49
C THR A 94 10.34 -16.62 10.40
N ASP A 95 9.73 -15.84 9.51
CA ASP A 95 8.29 -15.86 9.24
C ASP A 95 7.94 -16.93 8.21
N GLN A 96 7.49 -18.10 8.67
CA GLN A 96 7.08 -19.22 7.80
C GLN A 96 5.89 -18.86 6.88
N SER A 97 5.07 -17.88 7.25
CA SER A 97 3.97 -17.41 6.41
C SER A 97 4.45 -16.61 5.20
N GLY A 98 5.67 -16.03 5.27
CA GLY A 98 6.25 -15.16 4.26
C GLY A 98 5.47 -13.86 4.06
N GLN A 99 4.84 -13.35 5.13
CA GLN A 99 4.02 -12.14 5.12
C GLN A 99 4.74 -10.93 5.71
N THR A 100 5.92 -11.12 6.27
CA THR A 100 6.69 -10.08 6.95
C THR A 100 7.86 -9.61 6.09
N LEU A 101 7.98 -8.28 5.88
CA LEU A 101 9.22 -7.64 5.42
C LEU A 101 9.99 -7.12 6.63
N ARG A 102 11.30 -7.26 6.57
CA ARG A 102 12.22 -6.63 7.53
C ARG A 102 13.27 -5.80 6.81
N ALA A 103 13.64 -4.68 7.41
CA ALA A 103 14.74 -3.84 6.98
C ALA A 103 15.74 -3.67 8.12
N HIS A 104 17.00 -3.96 7.84
CA HIS A 104 18.12 -3.68 8.74
C HIS A 104 18.59 -2.26 8.54
N LEU A 105 18.58 -1.46 9.61
CA LEU A 105 19.00 -0.08 9.57
C LEU A 105 20.51 0.06 9.81
N ARG A 106 21.10 1.10 9.24
CA ARG A 106 22.50 1.44 9.50
C ARG A 106 22.71 1.76 10.97
N PRO A 107 23.86 1.41 11.57
CA PRO A 107 24.20 1.85 12.91
C PRO A 107 24.48 3.35 12.94
N GLY A 108 24.41 3.96 14.13
CA GLY A 108 24.74 5.36 14.34
C GLY A 108 23.68 6.36 13.86
N LEU A 109 22.45 5.90 13.62
CA LEU A 109 21.35 6.79 13.29
C LEU A 109 20.92 7.59 14.51
N HIS A 110 20.48 8.82 14.27
CA HIS A 110 20.10 9.78 15.30
C HIS A 110 18.61 9.76 15.59
N ARG A 111 18.19 10.36 16.70
CA ARG A 111 16.77 10.60 16.99
C ARG A 111 16.17 11.49 15.93
N GLY A 112 14.88 11.29 15.64
CA GLY A 112 14.24 12.08 14.60
C GLY A 112 12.97 11.47 14.04
N LEU A 113 12.59 11.93 12.85
CA LEU A 113 11.42 11.46 12.12
C LEU A 113 11.85 10.52 10.99
N TYR A 114 11.27 9.33 10.98
CA TYR A 114 11.53 8.28 10.01
C TYR A 114 10.26 7.93 9.25
N TYR A 115 10.41 7.65 7.95
CA TYR A 115 9.35 7.14 7.10
C TYR A 115 9.71 5.73 6.66
N ILE A 116 8.73 4.85 6.73
CA ILE A 116 8.79 3.49 6.21
C ILE A 116 8.02 3.48 4.89
N HIS A 117 8.69 3.15 3.81
CA HIS A 117 8.08 2.98 2.48
C HIS A 117 8.14 1.51 2.10
N TRP A 118 7.09 0.97 1.53
CA TRP A 118 7.10 -0.39 1.03
C TRP A 118 6.55 -0.49 -0.38
N THR A 119 7.10 -1.45 -1.12
CA THR A 119 6.54 -1.95 -2.36
C THR A 119 6.40 -3.45 -2.22
N THR A 120 5.17 -3.95 -2.20
CA THR A 120 4.90 -5.37 -2.08
C THR A 120 4.35 -5.93 -3.38
N LYS A 121 4.73 -7.17 -3.67
CA LYS A 121 4.10 -8.01 -4.69
C LYS A 121 3.53 -9.24 -3.98
N THR A 122 2.28 -9.59 -4.28
CA THR A 122 1.65 -10.78 -3.72
C THR A 122 2.17 -12.03 -4.42
N ALA A 123 2.55 -13.05 -3.67
CA ALA A 123 3.01 -14.32 -4.22
C ALA A 123 1.92 -14.97 -5.09
N GLY A 124 2.32 -15.52 -6.24
CA GLY A 124 1.41 -16.16 -7.19
C GLY A 124 0.65 -15.20 -8.11
N TRP A 125 0.27 -14.01 -7.64
CA TRP A 125 -0.55 -13.04 -8.39
C TRP A 125 0.23 -11.83 -8.91
N ARG A 126 1.38 -11.53 -8.31
CA ARG A 126 2.24 -10.39 -8.60
C ARG A 126 1.54 -9.02 -8.55
N THR A 127 0.41 -8.93 -7.84
CA THR A 127 -0.26 -7.65 -7.60
C THR A 127 0.61 -6.75 -6.75
N VAL A 128 0.81 -5.51 -7.20
CA VAL A 128 1.68 -4.54 -6.53
C VAL A 128 0.86 -3.63 -5.62
N THR A 129 1.32 -3.46 -4.39
CA THR A 129 0.82 -2.47 -3.43
C THR A 129 1.99 -1.65 -2.92
N ASN A 130 1.86 -0.34 -2.93
CA ASN A 130 2.82 0.57 -2.33
C ASN A 130 2.17 1.25 -1.14
N GLY A 131 2.96 1.57 -0.14
CA GLY A 131 2.48 2.33 0.98
C GLY A 131 3.60 2.97 1.77
N GLU A 132 3.18 3.77 2.72
CA GLU A 132 4.08 4.48 3.62
C GLU A 132 3.46 4.66 4.99
N THR A 133 4.30 4.73 6.00
CA THR A 133 3.98 5.15 7.36
C THR A 133 5.18 5.87 7.95
N SER A 134 5.00 6.49 9.12
CA SER A 134 6.07 7.19 9.82
C SER A 134 6.12 6.82 11.29
N PHE A 135 7.27 6.99 11.91
CA PHE A 135 7.47 6.90 13.35
C PHE A 135 8.51 7.92 13.82
N GLY A 136 8.41 8.30 15.07
CA GLY A 136 9.38 9.22 15.69
C GLY A 136 10.31 8.49 16.64
N VAL A 137 11.56 8.90 16.70
CA VAL A 137 12.52 8.46 17.71
C VAL A 137 12.90 9.63 18.61
N GLY A 138 12.51 9.55 19.88
CA GLY A 138 12.68 10.64 20.84
C GLY A 138 11.80 11.87 20.56
N MET A 139 10.88 11.79 19.59
CA MET A 139 9.92 12.83 19.27
C MET A 139 8.62 12.23 18.75
N SER A 140 7.50 12.90 18.95
CA SER A 140 6.23 12.52 18.35
C SER A 140 6.21 12.84 16.86
N VAL A 141 5.50 12.03 16.06
CA VAL A 141 5.23 12.34 14.66
C VAL A 141 4.36 13.59 14.59
N PRO A 142 4.77 14.63 13.86
CA PRO A 142 4.00 15.86 13.74
C PRO A 142 2.63 15.61 13.08
N GLU A 143 1.59 16.28 13.57
CA GLU A 143 0.21 16.08 13.08
C GLU A 143 0.06 16.39 11.59
N HIS A 144 0.79 17.40 11.09
CA HIS A 144 0.76 17.74 9.65
C HIS A 144 1.29 16.61 8.77
N VAL A 145 2.24 15.79 9.27
CA VAL A 145 2.75 14.60 8.57
C VAL A 145 1.64 13.56 8.45
N THR A 146 0.99 13.22 9.57
CA THR A 146 -0.12 12.29 9.58
C THR A 146 -1.28 12.77 8.71
N LYS A 147 -1.61 14.05 8.75
CA LYS A 147 -2.64 14.66 7.89
C LYS A 147 -2.28 14.61 6.41
N SER A 148 -1.03 14.88 6.04
CA SER A 148 -0.59 14.85 4.64
C SER A 148 -0.63 13.44 4.04
N MET A 149 -0.48 12.41 4.86
CA MET A 149 -0.64 11.01 4.46
C MET A 149 -2.11 10.57 4.41
N GLY A 150 -3.04 11.37 4.94
CA GLY A 150 -4.46 10.99 5.05
C GLY A 150 -4.73 10.01 6.20
N GLY A 151 -3.81 9.93 7.17
CA GLY A 151 -3.84 9.02 8.31
C GLY A 151 -2.44 8.51 8.66
N PRO A 152 -2.30 7.66 9.69
CA PRO A 152 -1.02 7.11 10.10
C PRO A 152 -0.41 6.14 9.07
N ILE A 153 -1.23 5.66 8.13
CA ILE A 153 -0.83 4.73 7.07
C ILE A 153 -1.43 5.20 5.75
N ARG A 154 -0.61 5.22 4.71
CA ARG A 154 -1.06 5.51 3.35
C ARG A 154 -0.73 4.32 2.44
N GLU A 155 -1.76 3.67 1.92
CA GLU A 155 -1.61 2.64 0.88
C GLU A 155 -2.12 3.16 -0.46
N ARG A 156 -1.34 2.96 -1.52
CA ARG A 156 -1.70 3.30 -2.90
C ARG A 156 -1.78 2.04 -3.74
N ASN A 157 -2.96 1.79 -4.27
CA ASN A 157 -3.18 0.77 -5.29
C ASN A 157 -3.23 1.47 -6.65
N TYR A 158 -2.26 1.24 -7.51
CA TYR A 158 -2.13 1.93 -8.81
C TYR A 158 -3.30 1.70 -9.77
N ASP A 159 -4.08 0.64 -9.58
CA ASP A 159 -5.08 0.17 -10.57
C ASP A 159 -6.56 0.45 -10.21
N TYR A 160 -6.81 1.08 -9.07
CA TYR A 160 -8.13 1.08 -8.46
C TYR A 160 -9.17 1.96 -9.18
N ARG A 161 -8.78 3.10 -9.75
CA ARG A 161 -9.74 4.06 -10.34
C ARG A 161 -10.34 3.56 -11.66
N GLY A 162 -9.52 3.02 -12.55
CA GLY A 162 -9.97 2.51 -13.84
C GLY A 162 -10.92 1.31 -13.70
N ARG A 163 -10.66 0.42 -12.76
CA ARG A 163 -11.46 -0.79 -12.54
C ARG A 163 -12.80 -0.51 -11.88
N ARG A 164 -12.88 0.46 -10.95
CA ARG A 164 -14.16 0.92 -10.41
C ARG A 164 -15.04 1.53 -11.50
N ALA A 165 -14.48 2.34 -12.39
CA ALA A 165 -15.20 2.90 -13.52
C ALA A 165 -15.70 1.80 -14.46
N ALA A 166 -14.89 0.77 -14.73
CA ALA A 166 -15.29 -0.39 -15.51
C ALA A 166 -16.45 -1.16 -14.86
N LEU A 167 -16.40 -1.37 -13.55
CA LEU A 167 -17.46 -2.05 -12.79
C LEU A 167 -18.81 -1.30 -12.88
N LEU A 168 -18.77 0.02 -12.63
CA LEU A 168 -19.94 0.88 -12.76
C LEU A 168 -20.47 0.91 -14.21
N GLY A 169 -19.58 1.06 -15.20
CA GLY A 169 -19.92 1.03 -16.61
C GLY A 169 -20.57 -0.29 -17.03
N GLY A 170 -20.06 -1.43 -16.54
CA GLY A 170 -20.63 -2.75 -16.79
C GLY A 170 -22.06 -2.89 -16.24
N ILE A 171 -22.31 -2.40 -15.00
CA ILE A 171 -23.65 -2.41 -14.40
C ILE A 171 -24.61 -1.57 -15.22
N VAL A 172 -24.20 -0.36 -15.63
CA VAL A 172 -25.04 0.55 -16.43
C VAL A 172 -25.40 -0.09 -17.78
N LEU A 173 -24.43 -0.69 -18.48
CA LEU A 173 -24.69 -1.35 -19.76
C LEU A 173 -25.65 -2.53 -19.65
N LEU A 174 -25.54 -3.33 -18.59
CA LEU A 174 -26.48 -4.44 -18.34
C LEU A 174 -27.89 -3.93 -18.06
N ALA A 175 -28.01 -2.87 -17.24
CA ALA A 175 -29.30 -2.25 -16.96
C ALA A 175 -29.97 -1.71 -18.24
N LEU A 176 -29.21 -1.02 -19.10
CA LEU A 176 -29.70 -0.55 -20.39
C LEU A 176 -30.13 -1.70 -21.32
N ALA A 177 -29.36 -2.77 -21.39
CA ALA A 177 -29.69 -3.94 -22.19
C ALA A 177 -31.00 -4.58 -21.74
N LEU A 178 -31.21 -4.69 -20.41
CA LEU A 178 -32.46 -5.22 -19.84
C LEU A 178 -33.64 -4.29 -20.14
N LEU A 179 -33.50 -2.98 -19.96
CA LEU A 179 -34.56 -2.02 -20.31
C LEU A 179 -34.97 -2.12 -21.79
N LEU A 180 -33.99 -2.29 -22.69
CA LEU A 180 -34.26 -2.47 -24.12
C LEU A 180 -34.98 -3.80 -24.44
N LYS A 181 -34.74 -4.84 -23.63
CA LYS A 181 -35.38 -6.16 -23.81
C LYS A 181 -36.81 -6.18 -23.30
N PHE A 182 -37.13 -5.51 -22.19
CA PHE A 182 -38.45 -5.55 -21.53
C PHE A 182 -39.38 -4.39 -21.92
N LYS A 183 -38.96 -3.47 -22.80
CA LYS A 183 -39.81 -2.39 -23.30
C LYS A 183 -40.75 -2.89 -24.43
N HIS A 184 -41.51 -3.95 -24.14
CA HIS A 184 -42.60 -4.48 -24.99
C HIS A 184 -43.81 -4.74 -24.14
#